data_208cf8c8d3090dd41531cde4dd28eb51
#
_entry.id   208cf8c8d3090dd41531cde4dd28eb51
#
_cell.length_a   1.000
_cell.length_b   1.000
_cell.length_c   1.000
_cell.angle_alpha   90.00
_cell.angle_beta   90.00
_cell.angle_gamma   90.00
#
_symmetry.space_group_name_H-M   'P 1'
#
loop_
_entity.id
_entity.type
_entity.pdbx_description
1 polymer ?
#
loop_
_entity_poly.entity_id
_entity_poly.type
_entity_poly.pdbx_seq_one_letter_code
_entity_poly.pdbx_strand_id
1 'polypeptide(L)'
;MYKIFHENKTLVFPNIESEELKSGATIQESDTYDIEDLCIFLSEWLDDTDPTQTLIQQVSPVAVGEALRKTFRLAPAAGGIVVSGGKFVGITRKGIPDLPKGHIEAGETPEAAALREVEEETGIGKLKIERELPSTWHCYLRGETWELKRTYWYVLTTDDPLLPHPQQEEGITEVNLVGKDEVEAFLEGTFLSIREVLGPEILKIIKI
;
A
#
# COMPACT_ATOMS: atom_id res chain seq x y z
N MET A 1 -3.51 -10.49 -9.75
CA MET A 1 -4.37 -9.29 -9.63
C MET A 1 -3.54 -8.13 -9.13
N TYR A 2 -3.59 -6.98 -9.82
CA TYR A 2 -2.98 -5.73 -9.36
C TYR A 2 -4.10 -4.75 -9.01
N LYS A 3 -4.01 -4.13 -7.82
CA LYS A 3 -4.91 -3.04 -7.42
C LYS A 3 -4.09 -1.77 -7.24
N ILE A 4 -4.47 -0.71 -7.94
CA ILE A 4 -3.89 0.62 -7.81
C ILE A 4 -4.94 1.51 -7.15
N PHE A 5 -4.55 2.19 -6.10
CA PHE A 5 -5.41 3.08 -5.33
C PHE A 5 -5.07 4.53 -5.60
N HIS A 6 -6.10 5.35 -5.73
CA HIS A 6 -6.01 6.80 -5.79
C HIS A 6 -7.14 7.40 -4.97
N GLU A 7 -6.82 8.07 -3.84
CA GLU A 7 -7.83 8.52 -2.88
C GLU A 7 -8.81 7.40 -2.50
N ASN A 8 -10.10 7.53 -2.85
CA ASN A 8 -11.16 6.56 -2.62
C ASN A 8 -11.45 5.68 -3.84
N LYS A 9 -10.65 5.77 -4.92
CA LYS A 9 -10.80 4.98 -6.14
C LYS A 9 -9.86 3.79 -6.15
N THR A 10 -10.29 2.74 -6.83
CA THR A 10 -9.47 1.55 -7.04
C THR A 10 -9.51 1.13 -8.50
N LEU A 11 -8.35 1.03 -9.13
CA LEU A 11 -8.20 0.44 -10.45
C LEU A 11 -7.69 -1.00 -10.28
N VAL A 12 -8.37 -1.96 -10.90
CA VAL A 12 -8.07 -3.38 -10.76
C VAL A 12 -7.70 -3.97 -12.12
N PHE A 13 -6.52 -4.58 -12.19
CA PHE A 13 -6.10 -5.41 -13.33
C PHE A 13 -6.20 -6.89 -12.90
N PRO A 14 -7.29 -7.60 -13.26
CA PRO A 14 -7.44 -9.00 -12.91
C PRO A 14 -6.44 -9.85 -13.69
N ASN A 15 -5.88 -10.89 -13.06
CA ASN A 15 -5.28 -11.99 -13.81
C ASN A 15 -6.40 -12.79 -14.46
N ILE A 16 -6.14 -13.39 -15.62
CA ILE A 16 -7.10 -14.16 -16.43
C ILE A 16 -7.83 -15.27 -15.64
N GLU A 17 -7.37 -15.63 -14.44
CA GLU A 17 -7.90 -16.73 -13.62
C GLU A 17 -8.76 -16.32 -12.41
N SER A 18 -9.05 -15.03 -12.18
CA SER A 18 -9.80 -14.64 -10.98
C SER A 18 -11.28 -14.42 -11.26
N GLU A 19 -12.14 -15.33 -10.79
CA GLU A 19 -13.62 -15.27 -10.85
C GLU A 19 -14.28 -14.26 -9.87
N GLU A 20 -13.52 -13.50 -9.10
CA GLU A 20 -14.09 -12.58 -8.10
C GLU A 20 -14.31 -11.16 -8.64
N LEU A 21 -15.29 -11.01 -9.50
CA LEU A 21 -15.87 -9.71 -9.85
C LEU A 21 -16.91 -9.34 -8.78
N LYS A 22 -16.59 -8.41 -7.90
CA LYS A 22 -17.57 -7.88 -6.94
C LYS A 22 -18.65 -7.08 -7.68
N SER A 23 -19.90 -7.30 -7.29
CA SER A 23 -21.06 -6.52 -7.74
C SER A 23 -20.84 -5.01 -7.54
N GLY A 24 -21.02 -4.21 -8.58
CA GLY A 24 -20.93 -2.75 -8.55
C GLY A 24 -19.68 -2.16 -9.21
N ALA A 25 -18.81 -2.99 -9.80
CA ALA A 25 -17.66 -2.51 -10.56
C ALA A 25 -18.08 -2.10 -12.00
N THR A 26 -17.55 -0.99 -12.49
CA THR A 26 -17.62 -0.64 -13.90
C THR A 26 -16.61 -1.50 -14.66
N ILE A 27 -17.10 -2.34 -15.58
CA ILE A 27 -16.26 -3.19 -16.41
C ILE A 27 -16.13 -2.49 -17.77
N GLN A 28 -14.89 -2.13 -18.12
CA GLN A 28 -14.59 -1.77 -19.50
C GLN A 28 -14.02 -3.01 -20.19
N GLU A 29 -14.81 -3.60 -21.07
CA GLU A 29 -14.36 -4.69 -21.92
C GLU A 29 -13.70 -4.10 -23.17
N SER A 30 -12.45 -4.47 -23.42
CA SER A 30 -11.78 -4.17 -24.67
C SER A 30 -10.96 -5.37 -25.10
N ASP A 31 -11.17 -5.81 -26.31
CA ASP A 31 -10.49 -6.95 -26.90
C ASP A 31 -9.00 -6.71 -27.19
N THR A 32 -8.57 -5.44 -27.24
CA THR A 32 -7.15 -5.08 -27.45
C THR A 32 -6.90 -3.61 -27.07
N TYR A 33 -6.53 -3.33 -25.84
CA TYR A 33 -5.86 -2.06 -25.52
C TYR A 33 -4.41 -2.17 -25.93
N ASP A 34 -3.94 -1.29 -26.79
CA ASP A 34 -2.53 -1.05 -26.96
C ASP A 34 -1.99 -0.16 -25.80
N ILE A 35 -0.70 0.10 -25.78
CA ILE A 35 -0.07 0.87 -24.71
C ILE A 35 -0.56 2.33 -24.70
N GLU A 36 -0.90 2.90 -25.86
CA GLU A 36 -1.35 4.29 -25.98
C GLU A 36 -2.77 4.44 -25.43
N ASP A 37 -3.67 3.51 -25.77
CA ASP A 37 -5.03 3.44 -25.23
C ASP A 37 -5.02 3.31 -23.70
N LEU A 38 -4.11 2.47 -23.16
CA LEU A 38 -3.96 2.32 -21.71
C LEU A 38 -3.44 3.60 -21.04
N CYS A 39 -2.54 4.33 -21.66
CA CYS A 39 -2.07 5.62 -21.13
C CYS A 39 -3.19 6.66 -21.11
N ILE A 40 -4.01 6.74 -22.18
CA ILE A 40 -5.18 7.62 -22.24
C ILE A 40 -6.17 7.26 -21.13
N PHE A 41 -6.52 5.97 -21.03
CA PHE A 41 -7.41 5.47 -19.99
C PHE A 41 -6.91 5.79 -18.57
N LEU A 42 -5.63 5.58 -18.29
CA LEU A 42 -5.04 5.91 -16.99
C LEU A 42 -5.15 7.41 -16.67
N SER A 43 -4.93 8.27 -17.66
CA SER A 43 -5.06 9.72 -17.50
C SER A 43 -6.50 10.13 -17.21
N GLU A 44 -7.48 9.60 -17.95
CA GLU A 44 -8.89 9.83 -17.72
C GLU A 44 -9.35 9.32 -16.34
N TRP A 45 -8.87 8.12 -15.94
CA TRP A 45 -9.16 7.59 -14.61
C TRP A 45 -8.59 8.44 -13.48
N LEU A 46 -7.42 9.05 -13.66
CA LEU A 46 -6.83 9.95 -12.66
C LEU A 46 -7.64 11.23 -12.49
N ASP A 47 -8.16 11.78 -13.59
CA ASP A 47 -8.95 13.01 -13.60
C ASP A 47 -10.41 12.81 -13.12
N ASP A 48 -10.90 11.57 -13.18
CA ASP A 48 -12.25 11.24 -12.71
C ASP A 48 -12.31 11.31 -11.18
N THR A 49 -13.35 11.95 -10.65
CA THR A 49 -13.59 12.10 -9.19
C THR A 49 -14.58 11.08 -8.63
N ASP A 50 -15.15 10.20 -9.46
CA ASP A 50 -16.09 9.18 -9.03
C ASP A 50 -15.35 8.08 -8.22
N PRO A 51 -15.81 7.75 -6.98
CA PRO A 51 -15.19 6.71 -6.16
C PRO A 51 -15.51 5.28 -6.64
N THR A 52 -15.89 5.09 -7.90
CA THR A 52 -16.20 3.77 -8.44
C THR A 52 -14.94 2.91 -8.64
N GLN A 53 -15.10 1.61 -8.43
CA GLN A 53 -14.08 0.64 -8.80
C GLN A 53 -14.15 0.39 -10.30
N THR A 54 -13.06 0.66 -11.02
CA THR A 54 -12.93 0.36 -12.44
C THR A 54 -12.09 -0.90 -12.66
N LEU A 55 -12.61 -1.81 -13.46
CA LEU A 55 -11.93 -3.06 -13.84
C LEU A 55 -11.52 -3.00 -15.30
N ILE A 56 -10.28 -3.34 -15.60
CA ILE A 56 -9.81 -3.58 -16.96
C ILE A 56 -9.59 -5.08 -17.12
N GLN A 57 -10.32 -5.67 -18.03
CA GLN A 57 -10.20 -7.09 -18.38
C GLN A 57 -9.36 -7.28 -19.65
N GLN A 58 -8.74 -8.45 -19.80
CA GLN A 58 -8.07 -8.92 -21.02
C GLN A 58 -6.89 -8.08 -21.52
N VAL A 59 -6.16 -7.42 -20.62
CA VAL A 59 -4.95 -6.67 -20.99
C VAL A 59 -3.70 -7.48 -20.66
N SER A 60 -2.76 -7.52 -21.59
CA SER A 60 -1.44 -8.12 -21.35
C SER A 60 -0.75 -7.49 -20.13
N PRO A 61 -0.26 -8.28 -19.15
CA PRO A 61 0.51 -7.75 -18.02
C PRO A 61 1.73 -6.92 -18.44
N VAL A 62 2.31 -7.22 -19.60
CA VAL A 62 3.44 -6.46 -20.18
C VAL A 62 2.97 -5.08 -20.63
N ALA A 63 1.85 -5.00 -21.35
CA ALA A 63 1.28 -3.72 -21.81
C ALA A 63 0.86 -2.84 -20.61
N VAL A 64 0.25 -3.42 -19.57
CA VAL A 64 -0.05 -2.71 -18.32
C VAL A 64 1.23 -2.15 -17.69
N GLY A 65 2.26 -2.97 -17.54
CA GLY A 65 3.53 -2.54 -16.95
C GLY A 65 4.23 -1.43 -17.74
N GLU A 66 4.12 -1.44 -19.07
CA GLU A 66 4.66 -0.37 -19.92
C GLU A 66 3.84 0.92 -19.85
N ALA A 67 2.52 0.82 -19.88
CA ALA A 67 1.63 1.98 -19.73
C ALA A 67 1.83 2.65 -18.36
N LEU A 68 1.93 1.87 -17.28
CA LEU A 68 2.22 2.41 -15.95
C LEU A 68 3.56 3.14 -15.90
N ARG A 69 4.61 2.60 -16.53
CA ARG A 69 5.93 3.28 -16.60
C ARG A 69 5.92 4.55 -17.45
N LYS A 70 5.03 4.64 -18.45
CA LYS A 70 4.87 5.86 -19.26
C LYS A 70 4.06 6.94 -18.54
N THR A 71 3.02 6.53 -17.80
CA THR A 71 2.10 7.47 -17.12
C THR A 71 2.65 7.95 -15.78
N PHE A 72 3.39 7.12 -15.05
CA PHE A 72 3.83 7.42 -13.69
C PHE A 72 5.34 7.40 -13.53
N ARG A 73 5.84 8.27 -12.65
CA ARG A 73 7.15 8.08 -12.03
C ARG A 73 7.03 7.02 -10.94
N LEU A 74 7.81 5.95 -11.03
CA LEU A 74 7.79 4.90 -10.02
C LEU A 74 8.49 5.37 -8.73
N ALA A 75 7.84 5.16 -7.59
CA ALA A 75 8.33 5.52 -6.27
C ALA A 75 8.33 4.26 -5.37
N PRO A 76 9.36 3.40 -5.45
CA PRO A 76 9.43 2.21 -4.62
C PRO A 76 9.59 2.58 -3.15
N ALA A 77 8.86 1.86 -2.29
CA ALA A 77 8.89 2.03 -0.85
C ALA A 77 8.84 0.67 -0.15
N ALA A 78 9.23 0.63 1.10
CA ALA A 78 9.10 -0.56 1.93
C ALA A 78 8.70 -0.19 3.35
N GLY A 79 8.04 -1.11 4.05
CA GLY A 79 7.62 -0.91 5.42
C GLY A 79 7.22 -2.21 6.10
N GLY A 80 6.78 -2.13 7.34
CA GLY A 80 6.52 -3.32 8.11
C GLY A 80 5.43 -3.20 9.16
N ILE A 81 4.88 -4.35 9.51
CA ILE A 81 3.95 -4.54 10.61
C ILE A 81 4.73 -5.22 11.73
N VAL A 82 5.18 -4.44 12.73
CA VAL A 82 5.86 -4.99 13.91
C VAL A 82 4.82 -5.62 14.84
N VAL A 83 5.00 -6.90 15.12
CA VAL A 83 4.06 -7.67 15.95
C VAL A 83 4.67 -7.97 17.31
N SER A 84 3.91 -7.71 18.37
CA SER A 84 4.28 -8.03 19.74
C SER A 84 3.06 -8.27 20.62
N GLY A 85 3.03 -9.39 21.34
CA GLY A 85 1.98 -9.69 22.32
C GLY A 85 0.55 -9.71 21.78
N GLY A 86 0.36 -10.12 20.52
CA GLY A 86 -0.96 -10.13 19.87
C GLY A 86 -1.47 -8.75 19.44
N LYS A 87 -0.58 -7.76 19.42
CA LYS A 87 -0.82 -6.41 18.91
C LYS A 87 0.16 -6.10 17.79
N PHE A 88 -0.09 -5.05 17.02
CA PHE A 88 0.85 -4.52 16.03
C PHE A 88 1.12 -3.04 16.24
N VAL A 89 2.25 -2.57 15.72
CA VAL A 89 2.62 -1.17 15.75
C VAL A 89 1.97 -0.43 14.59
N GLY A 90 1.12 0.53 14.92
CA GLY A 90 0.59 1.53 14.00
C GLY A 90 1.19 2.90 14.29
N ILE A 91 1.16 3.79 13.32
CA ILE A 91 1.55 5.20 13.46
C ILE A 91 0.37 6.11 13.15
N THR A 92 0.42 7.34 13.69
CA THR A 92 -0.47 8.43 13.25
C THR A 92 0.39 9.44 12.48
N ARG A 93 0.18 9.55 11.17
CA ARG A 93 0.89 10.48 10.30
C ARG A 93 -0.06 11.55 9.77
N LYS A 94 0.21 12.81 10.09
CA LYS A 94 -0.67 13.95 9.71
C LYS A 94 -2.13 13.74 10.11
N GLY A 95 -2.38 13.11 11.25
CA GLY A 95 -3.72 12.82 11.78
C GLY A 95 -4.41 11.58 11.17
N ILE A 96 -3.73 10.82 10.30
CA ILE A 96 -4.27 9.61 9.66
C ILE A 96 -3.55 8.38 10.24
N PRO A 97 -4.28 7.34 10.68
CA PRO A 97 -3.67 6.06 11.02
C PRO A 97 -2.97 5.44 9.81
N ASP A 98 -1.73 5.01 10.00
CA ASP A 98 -0.89 4.47 8.94
C ASP A 98 0.04 3.37 9.49
N LEU A 99 0.80 2.72 8.61
CA LEU A 99 1.86 1.77 8.94
C LEU A 99 3.23 2.40 8.62
N PRO A 100 4.27 2.13 9.43
CA PRO A 100 5.60 2.69 9.20
C PRO A 100 6.20 2.19 7.89
N LYS A 101 6.66 3.13 7.04
CA LYS A 101 7.21 2.88 5.70
C LYS A 101 7.83 4.12 5.09
N GLY A 102 8.84 3.93 4.27
CA GLY A 102 9.41 5.02 3.50
C GLY A 102 10.04 4.58 2.19
N HIS A 103 10.78 5.45 1.54
CA HIS A 103 11.34 5.19 0.23
C HIS A 103 12.54 4.25 0.30
N ILE A 104 12.64 3.36 -0.71
CA ILE A 104 13.83 2.52 -0.89
C ILE A 104 14.93 3.40 -1.49
N GLU A 105 16.09 3.46 -0.84
CA GLU A 105 17.24 4.21 -1.30
C GLU A 105 18.00 3.50 -2.42
N ALA A 106 18.84 4.24 -3.15
CA ALA A 106 19.63 3.67 -4.24
C ALA A 106 20.59 2.58 -3.75
N GLY A 107 20.44 1.37 -4.29
CA GLY A 107 21.24 0.20 -3.91
C GLY A 107 20.74 -0.55 -2.68
N GLU A 108 19.65 -0.11 -2.08
CA GLU A 108 19.02 -0.77 -0.94
C GLU A 108 18.03 -1.86 -1.42
N THR A 109 17.93 -2.96 -0.67
CA THR A 109 16.89 -3.96 -0.92
C THR A 109 15.59 -3.57 -0.21
N PRO A 110 14.42 -4.04 -0.66
CA PRO A 110 13.16 -3.77 0.03
C PRO A 110 13.15 -4.20 1.50
N GLU A 111 13.83 -5.31 1.82
CA GLU A 111 13.96 -5.81 3.17
C GLU A 111 14.77 -4.87 4.06
N ALA A 112 15.92 -4.38 3.55
CA ALA A 112 16.77 -3.45 4.27
C ALA A 112 16.03 -2.12 4.52
N ALA A 113 15.37 -1.60 3.49
CA ALA A 113 14.55 -0.39 3.59
C ALA A 113 13.43 -0.54 4.62
N ALA A 114 12.72 -1.67 4.63
CA ALA A 114 11.65 -1.91 5.60
C ALA A 114 12.15 -1.88 7.04
N LEU A 115 13.30 -2.49 7.32
CA LEU A 115 13.91 -2.49 8.66
C LEU A 115 14.33 -1.08 9.07
N ARG A 116 15.03 -0.36 8.18
CA ARG A 116 15.50 1.02 8.42
C ARG A 116 14.33 1.98 8.65
N GLU A 117 13.36 2.01 7.74
CA GLU A 117 12.22 2.93 7.83
C GLU A 117 11.37 2.69 9.07
N VAL A 118 11.11 1.43 9.42
CA VAL A 118 10.37 1.11 10.66
C VAL A 118 11.14 1.56 11.90
N GLU A 119 12.46 1.37 11.94
CA GLU A 119 13.30 1.84 13.05
C GLU A 119 13.33 3.37 13.12
N GLU A 120 13.50 4.07 11.98
CA GLU A 120 13.51 5.53 11.90
C GLU A 120 12.17 6.15 12.33
N GLU A 121 11.06 5.67 11.78
CA GLU A 121 9.73 6.23 12.04
C GLU A 121 9.17 5.90 13.43
N THR A 122 9.59 4.78 14.04
CA THR A 122 9.02 4.30 15.31
C THR A 122 10.00 4.27 16.49
N GLY A 123 11.31 4.34 16.24
CA GLY A 123 12.33 4.13 17.26
C GLY A 123 12.49 2.68 17.75
N ILE A 124 11.82 1.72 17.11
CA ILE A 124 11.86 0.31 17.50
C ILE A 124 12.98 -0.38 16.73
N GLY A 125 14.03 -0.82 17.44
CA GLY A 125 15.21 -1.46 16.86
C GLY A 125 15.20 -2.99 16.94
N LYS A 126 16.32 -3.61 16.52
CA LYS A 126 16.57 -5.07 16.49
C LYS A 126 15.46 -5.84 15.78
N LEU A 127 14.93 -5.24 14.73
CA LEU A 127 13.86 -5.80 13.94
C LEU A 127 14.33 -7.02 13.14
N LYS A 128 13.46 -8.02 13.03
CA LYS A 128 13.67 -9.24 12.22
C LYS A 128 12.47 -9.43 11.29
N ILE A 129 12.74 -9.75 10.03
CA ILE A 129 11.69 -10.11 9.08
C ILE A 129 11.24 -11.54 9.32
N GLU A 130 9.95 -11.74 9.55
CA GLU A 130 9.33 -13.05 9.66
C GLU A 130 8.81 -13.56 8.31
N ARG A 131 8.13 -12.69 7.54
CA ARG A 131 7.61 -13.03 6.23
C ARG A 131 7.24 -11.78 5.43
N GLU A 132 7.17 -11.93 4.12
CA GLU A 132 6.63 -10.94 3.20
C GLU A 132 5.09 -10.92 3.25
N LEU A 133 4.52 -9.76 2.96
CA LEU A 133 3.10 -9.49 2.80
C LEU A 133 2.78 -9.01 1.38
N PRO A 134 1.51 -9.02 0.95
CA PRO A 134 1.14 -8.44 -0.33
C PRO A 134 1.55 -6.96 -0.44
N SER A 135 2.15 -6.59 -1.57
CA SER A 135 2.49 -5.19 -1.86
C SER A 135 1.25 -4.36 -2.10
N THR A 136 1.28 -3.09 -1.66
CA THR A 136 0.27 -2.10 -2.01
C THR A 136 0.77 -1.18 -3.12
N TRP A 137 -0.16 -0.70 -3.95
CA TRP A 137 0.14 0.25 -5.03
C TRP A 137 -0.80 1.43 -4.89
N HIS A 138 -0.25 2.64 -4.82
CA HIS A 138 -1.07 3.81 -4.78
C HIS A 138 -0.44 4.96 -5.56
N CYS A 139 -1.26 5.75 -6.26
CA CYS A 139 -0.78 6.89 -7.03
C CYS A 139 -1.24 8.21 -6.40
N TYR A 140 -0.41 9.22 -6.57
CA TYR A 140 -0.64 10.58 -6.08
C TYR A 140 0.10 11.60 -6.92
N LEU A 141 -0.39 12.82 -6.92
CA LEU A 141 0.25 13.93 -7.62
C LEU A 141 1.31 14.58 -6.71
N ARG A 142 2.55 14.69 -7.23
CA ARG A 142 3.64 15.41 -6.56
C ARG A 142 4.15 16.53 -7.45
N GLY A 143 3.73 17.76 -7.13
CA GLY A 143 3.89 18.87 -8.04
C GLY A 143 3.05 18.66 -9.30
N GLU A 144 3.68 18.53 -10.47
CA GLU A 144 3.02 18.26 -11.75
C GLU A 144 3.24 16.82 -12.23
N THR A 145 3.82 15.95 -11.39
CA THR A 145 4.17 14.58 -11.78
C THR A 145 3.32 13.56 -11.01
N TRP A 146 2.65 12.69 -11.73
CA TRP A 146 2.00 11.53 -11.15
C TRP A 146 3.05 10.49 -10.71
N GLU A 147 3.01 10.13 -9.45
CA GLU A 147 3.83 9.07 -8.88
C GLU A 147 3.00 7.81 -8.60
N LEU A 148 3.57 6.66 -8.92
CA LEU A 148 3.04 5.35 -8.53
C LEU A 148 3.95 4.75 -7.46
N LYS A 149 3.50 4.75 -6.22
CA LYS A 149 4.21 4.17 -5.09
C LYS A 149 3.83 2.69 -4.98
N ARG A 150 4.82 1.81 -5.16
CA ARG A 150 4.75 0.43 -4.74
C ARG A 150 5.38 0.30 -3.36
N THR A 151 4.61 -0.17 -2.37
CA THR A 151 5.16 -0.45 -1.04
C THR A 151 5.24 -1.96 -0.83
N TYR A 152 6.46 -2.44 -0.56
CA TYR A 152 6.74 -3.80 -0.12
C TYR A 152 6.51 -3.87 1.39
N TRP A 153 5.78 -4.89 1.84
CA TRP A 153 5.39 -5.02 3.23
C TRP A 153 5.89 -6.31 3.85
N TYR A 154 6.27 -6.24 5.11
CA TYR A 154 6.79 -7.37 5.87
C TYR A 154 6.14 -7.45 7.24
N VAL A 155 5.94 -8.66 7.76
CA VAL A 155 5.72 -8.89 9.18
C VAL A 155 7.08 -8.87 9.85
N LEU A 156 7.19 -8.05 10.89
CA LEU A 156 8.42 -7.86 11.66
C LEU A 156 8.22 -8.25 13.12
N THR A 157 9.28 -8.74 13.74
CA THR A 157 9.35 -8.97 15.18
C THR A 157 10.55 -8.27 15.77
N THR A 158 10.56 -8.07 17.07
CA THR A 158 11.70 -7.53 17.81
C THR A 158 11.82 -8.19 19.18
N ASP A 159 13.06 -8.35 19.64
CA ASP A 159 13.38 -8.77 21.00
C ASP A 159 13.59 -7.56 21.95
N ASP A 160 13.58 -6.33 21.42
CA ASP A 160 13.72 -5.11 22.21
C ASP A 160 12.42 -4.73 22.92
N PRO A 161 12.51 -4.08 24.09
CA PRO A 161 11.35 -3.43 24.67
C PRO A 161 10.76 -2.41 23.71
N LEU A 162 9.44 -2.44 23.51
CA LEU A 162 8.75 -1.47 22.67
C LEU A 162 8.72 -0.12 23.43
N LEU A 163 9.71 0.73 23.13
CA LEU A 163 9.79 2.11 23.60
C LEU A 163 9.70 3.05 22.38
N PRO A 164 8.48 3.23 21.82
CA PRO A 164 8.32 3.94 20.56
C PRO A 164 8.63 5.43 20.70
N HIS A 165 9.31 5.98 19.69
CA HIS A 165 9.61 7.39 19.54
C HIS A 165 9.22 7.82 18.13
N PRO A 166 8.13 8.61 17.96
CA PRO A 166 7.69 9.05 16.64
C PRO A 166 8.69 10.01 16.00
N GLN A 167 9.00 9.81 14.71
CA GLN A 167 9.81 10.71 13.90
C GLN A 167 8.98 11.93 13.50
N GLN A 168 9.03 12.99 14.30
CA GLN A 168 8.18 14.18 14.12
C GLN A 168 8.46 14.94 12.82
N GLU A 169 9.69 14.90 12.31
CA GLU A 169 10.10 15.53 11.05
C GLU A 169 9.34 14.97 9.83
N GLU A 170 8.90 13.72 9.90
CA GLU A 170 8.07 13.05 8.90
C GLU A 170 6.55 13.30 9.10
N GLY A 171 6.19 14.10 10.12
CA GLY A 171 4.80 14.38 10.47
C GLY A 171 4.10 13.22 11.21
N ILE A 172 4.91 12.32 11.81
CA ILE A 172 4.40 11.26 12.67
C ILE A 172 4.24 11.83 14.08
N THR A 173 3.02 11.79 14.57
CA THR A 173 2.66 12.36 15.89
C THR A 173 2.56 11.29 16.97
N GLU A 174 2.26 10.06 16.59
CA GLU A 174 2.06 8.96 17.53
C GLU A 174 2.55 7.64 16.95
N VAL A 175 3.03 6.77 17.85
CA VAL A 175 3.32 5.35 17.57
C VAL A 175 2.56 4.54 18.61
N ASN A 176 1.59 3.74 18.17
CA ASN A 176 0.65 3.05 19.03
C ASN A 176 0.69 1.54 18.85
N LEU A 177 0.44 0.80 19.93
CA LEU A 177 0.18 -0.63 19.87
C LEU A 177 -1.30 -0.89 19.67
N VAL A 178 -1.67 -1.28 18.47
CA VAL A 178 -3.05 -1.54 18.05
C VAL A 178 -3.38 -3.01 18.34
N GLY A 179 -4.36 -3.24 19.17
CA GLY A 179 -4.85 -4.56 19.52
C GLY A 179 -6.25 -4.84 18.97
N LYS A 180 -6.86 -5.91 19.48
CA LYS A 180 -8.17 -6.38 19.03
C LYS A 180 -9.27 -5.32 19.12
N ASP A 181 -9.27 -4.52 20.19
CA ASP A 181 -10.34 -3.55 20.46
C ASP A 181 -10.17 -2.26 19.63
N GLU A 182 -8.96 -1.99 19.10
CA GLU A 182 -8.65 -0.79 18.34
C GLU A 182 -8.53 -1.03 16.82
N VAL A 183 -8.41 -2.28 16.38
CA VAL A 183 -8.09 -2.59 14.97
C VAL A 183 -9.17 -2.16 13.99
N GLU A 184 -10.44 -2.25 14.34
CA GLU A 184 -11.53 -1.81 13.47
C GLU A 184 -11.42 -0.30 13.22
N ALA A 185 -11.27 0.49 14.27
CA ALA A 185 -11.11 1.94 14.16
C ALA A 185 -9.83 2.32 13.38
N PHE A 186 -8.73 1.57 13.56
CA PHE A 186 -7.51 1.74 12.78
C PHE A 186 -7.77 1.49 11.28
N LEU A 187 -8.42 0.37 10.94
CA LEU A 187 -8.70 0.00 9.54
C LEU A 187 -9.71 0.93 8.87
N GLU A 188 -10.67 1.46 9.61
CA GLU A 188 -11.62 2.46 9.10
C GLU A 188 -10.93 3.81 8.83
N GLY A 189 -9.99 4.21 9.68
CA GLY A 189 -9.30 5.49 9.58
C GLY A 189 -8.10 5.52 8.64
N THR A 190 -7.56 4.35 8.26
CA THR A 190 -6.35 4.26 7.43
C THR A 190 -6.65 4.37 5.93
N PHE A 191 -5.58 4.42 5.12
CA PHE A 191 -5.65 4.46 3.67
C PHE A 191 -6.35 3.21 3.09
N LEU A 192 -7.13 3.42 2.03
CA LEU A 192 -7.88 2.36 1.34
C LEU A 192 -6.98 1.19 0.93
N SER A 193 -5.76 1.46 0.46
CA SER A 193 -4.79 0.45 0.06
C SER A 193 -4.35 -0.45 1.23
N ILE A 194 -4.16 0.11 2.42
CA ILE A 194 -3.84 -0.65 3.63
C ILE A 194 -5.06 -1.46 4.06
N ARG A 195 -6.22 -0.83 4.16
CA ARG A 195 -7.46 -1.48 4.57
C ARG A 195 -7.81 -2.68 3.69
N GLU A 196 -7.78 -2.53 2.36
CA GLU A 196 -8.19 -3.59 1.45
C GLU A 196 -7.16 -4.69 1.23
N VAL A 197 -5.86 -4.34 1.23
CA VAL A 197 -4.80 -5.31 0.91
C VAL A 197 -4.22 -5.94 2.18
N LEU A 198 -3.94 -5.13 3.20
CA LEU A 198 -3.30 -5.60 4.42
C LEU A 198 -4.29 -5.88 5.56
N GLY A 199 -5.49 -5.30 5.53
CA GLY A 199 -6.49 -5.53 6.55
C GLY A 199 -6.75 -7.01 6.84
N PRO A 200 -6.96 -7.88 5.82
CA PRO A 200 -7.11 -9.32 6.04
C PRO A 200 -5.89 -9.98 6.71
N GLU A 201 -4.68 -9.51 6.42
CA GLU A 201 -3.45 -10.02 7.03
C GLU A 201 -3.29 -9.53 8.47
N ILE A 202 -3.62 -8.25 8.74
CA ILE A 202 -3.62 -7.66 10.08
C ILE A 202 -4.58 -8.42 11.00
N LEU A 203 -5.80 -8.71 10.54
CA LEU A 203 -6.79 -9.47 11.31
C LEU A 203 -6.31 -10.89 11.65
N LYS A 204 -5.58 -11.55 10.73
CA LYS A 204 -4.95 -12.86 11.01
C LYS A 204 -3.84 -12.75 12.06
N ILE A 205 -3.04 -11.68 12.02
CA ILE A 205 -1.93 -11.44 12.96
C ILE A 205 -2.45 -11.27 14.39
N ILE A 206 -3.51 -10.49 14.60
CA ILE A 206 -4.10 -10.25 15.92
C ILE A 206 -5.10 -11.33 16.34
N LYS A 207 -5.25 -12.40 15.55
CA LYS A 207 -6.08 -13.59 15.85
C LYS A 207 -7.54 -13.25 16.20
N ILE A 208 -8.18 -12.45 15.35
CA ILE A 208 -9.62 -12.22 15.36
C ILE A 208 -10.29 -13.17 14.37
#